data_d6afe166b5d92a8df4d7257700aab37a
#
_entry.id   d6afe166b5d92a8df4d7257700aab37a
#
_cell.length_a   1.000
_cell.length_b   1.000
_cell.length_c   1.000
_cell.angle_alpha   90.00
_cell.angle_beta   90.00
_cell.angle_gamma   90.00
#
_symmetry.space_group_name_H-M   'P 1'
#
loop_
_entity.id
_entity.type
_entity.pdbx_description
1 polymer ?
#
loop_
_entity_poly.entity_id
_entity_poly.type
_entity_poly.pdbx_seq_one_letter_code
_entity_poly.pdbx_strand_id
1 'polypeptide(L)'
;MKELERLNIEVGKRNNLGEIKSFVLLQFLSVILGEQIYVFCSDDKNARNGAINFEDVRCISLVSVFSRLKEESNWTLADAEPYIESLIAFYQDHHQTTFRVMEASEVRKLQRIPCKQVLHEIFDGKFVELKNGMLRYKQ
;
A
#
# COMPACT_ATOMS: atom_id res chain seq x y z
N MET A 1 -15.08 17.13 15.36
CA MET A 1 -14.00 16.27 15.88
C MET A 1 -14.44 15.16 16.83
N LYS A 2 -15.74 14.97 17.00
CA LYS A 2 -16.30 13.84 17.79
C LYS A 2 -15.84 12.46 17.29
N GLU A 3 -15.66 12.31 15.98
CA GLU A 3 -15.18 11.07 15.37
C GLU A 3 -13.76 10.70 15.82
N LEU A 4 -12.85 11.68 15.88
CA LEU A 4 -11.48 11.45 16.37
C LEU A 4 -11.46 11.14 17.86
N GLU A 5 -12.31 11.78 18.66
CA GLU A 5 -12.42 11.50 20.09
C GLU A 5 -12.93 10.07 20.33
N ARG A 6 -13.96 9.66 19.59
CA ARG A 6 -14.49 8.30 19.66
C ARG A 6 -13.42 7.27 19.30
N LEU A 7 -12.69 7.47 18.20
CA LEU A 7 -11.62 6.59 17.78
C LEU A 7 -10.46 6.55 18.77
N ASN A 8 -10.14 7.66 19.42
CA ASN A 8 -9.12 7.66 20.48
C ASN A 8 -9.49 6.74 21.63
N ILE A 9 -10.75 6.67 21.99
CA ILE A 9 -11.24 5.77 23.05
C ILE A 9 -11.17 4.32 22.57
N GLU A 10 -11.64 4.04 21.36
CA GLU A 10 -11.70 2.67 20.82
C GLU A 10 -10.32 2.09 20.54
N VAL A 11 -9.38 2.89 20.07
CA VAL A 11 -8.04 2.45 19.66
C VAL A 11 -6.95 2.81 20.66
N GLY A 12 -7.30 3.31 21.83
CA GLY A 12 -6.33 3.67 22.86
C GLY A 12 -5.43 2.52 23.33
N LYS A 13 -5.79 1.27 22.99
CA LYS A 13 -5.00 0.06 23.26
C LYS A 13 -4.19 -0.41 22.05
N ARG A 14 -4.28 0.28 20.90
CA ARG A 14 -3.60 -0.09 19.67
C ARG A 14 -2.44 0.86 19.39
N ASN A 15 -1.38 0.33 18.78
CA ASN A 15 -0.16 1.09 18.49
C ASN A 15 -0.22 1.90 17.19
N ASN A 16 -1.37 1.96 16.50
CA ASN A 16 -1.54 2.62 15.20
C ASN A 16 -2.51 3.79 15.23
N LEU A 17 -2.57 4.50 16.35
CA LEU A 17 -3.47 5.64 16.54
C LEU A 17 -3.25 6.76 15.52
N GLY A 18 -1.98 7.05 15.18
CA GLY A 18 -1.64 8.07 14.19
C GLY A 18 -2.20 7.77 12.81
N GLU A 19 -2.09 6.52 12.37
CA GLU A 19 -2.60 6.05 11.09
C GLU A 19 -4.13 6.14 11.02
N ILE A 20 -4.81 5.74 12.09
CA ILE A 20 -6.27 5.82 12.15
C ILE A 20 -6.74 7.27 12.13
N LYS A 21 -6.07 8.17 12.85
CA LYS A 21 -6.37 9.60 12.78
C LYS A 21 -6.17 10.15 11.38
N SER A 22 -5.14 9.70 10.67
CA SER A 22 -4.90 10.09 9.28
C SER A 22 -6.03 9.62 8.36
N PHE A 23 -6.51 8.40 8.51
CA PHE A 23 -7.63 7.89 7.72
C PHE A 23 -8.91 8.70 7.96
N VAL A 24 -9.24 8.99 9.21
CA VAL A 24 -10.41 9.80 9.56
C VAL A 24 -10.28 11.20 8.96
N LEU A 25 -9.10 11.81 9.04
CA LEU A 25 -8.85 13.13 8.47
C LEU A 25 -9.03 13.11 6.95
N LEU A 26 -8.50 12.10 6.26
CA LEU A 26 -8.64 11.98 4.80
C LEU A 26 -10.11 11.81 4.40
N GLN A 27 -10.86 11.00 5.12
CA GLN A 27 -12.29 10.81 4.88
C GLN A 27 -13.06 12.12 5.10
N PHE A 28 -12.74 12.84 6.17
CA PHE A 28 -13.36 14.12 6.48
C PHE A 28 -13.06 15.16 5.40
N LEU A 29 -11.82 15.25 4.93
CA LEU A 29 -11.43 16.14 3.84
C LEU A 29 -12.16 15.78 2.54
N SER A 30 -12.35 14.50 2.26
CA SER A 30 -13.10 14.05 1.10
C SER A 30 -14.53 14.60 1.11
N VAL A 31 -15.18 14.57 2.26
CA VAL A 31 -16.55 15.10 2.42
C VAL A 31 -16.57 16.62 2.24
N ILE A 32 -15.65 17.35 2.88
CA ILE A 32 -15.62 18.82 2.84
C ILE A 32 -15.28 19.36 1.45
N LEU A 33 -14.28 18.78 0.81
CA LEU A 33 -13.75 19.30 -0.46
C LEU A 33 -14.50 18.73 -1.67
N GLY A 34 -15.38 17.76 -1.47
CA GLY A 34 -16.07 17.08 -2.57
C GLY A 34 -15.16 16.18 -3.40
N GLU A 35 -13.95 15.97 -2.98
CA GLU A 35 -13.03 15.04 -3.60
C GLU A 35 -13.40 13.62 -3.22
N GLN A 36 -13.29 12.69 -4.16
CA GLN A 36 -13.82 11.35 -3.95
C GLN A 36 -12.84 10.38 -3.32
N ILE A 37 -11.53 10.56 -3.54
CA ILE A 37 -10.55 9.58 -3.08
C ILE A 37 -9.26 10.26 -2.67
N TYR A 38 -8.84 9.99 -1.44
CA TYR A 38 -7.49 10.25 -0.97
C TYR A 38 -6.72 8.96 -0.84
N VAL A 39 -5.42 9.02 -1.07
CA VAL A 39 -4.55 7.86 -1.04
C VAL A 39 -3.66 7.91 0.20
N PHE A 40 -3.69 6.85 0.98
CA PHE A 40 -2.77 6.62 2.10
C PHE A 40 -1.70 5.64 1.66
N CYS A 41 -0.44 6.05 1.68
CA CYS A 41 0.67 5.21 1.31
C CYS A 41 1.45 4.78 2.55
N SER A 42 1.56 3.47 2.78
CA SER A 42 2.31 2.93 3.92
C SER A 42 2.81 1.53 3.62
N ASP A 43 4.01 1.21 4.11
CA ASP A 43 4.53 -0.15 4.13
C ASP A 43 4.05 -0.95 5.34
N ASP A 44 3.44 -0.32 6.32
CA ASP A 44 2.88 -1.01 7.48
C ASP A 44 1.60 -1.74 7.09
N LYS A 45 1.65 -3.07 7.11
CA LYS A 45 0.50 -3.93 6.82
C LYS A 45 -0.69 -3.64 7.73
N ASN A 46 -0.45 -3.40 9.00
CA ASN A 46 -1.53 -3.16 9.96
C ASN A 46 -2.22 -1.82 9.67
N ALA A 47 -1.44 -0.80 9.31
CA ALA A 47 -1.99 0.49 8.89
C ALA A 47 -2.83 0.34 7.61
N ARG A 48 -2.32 -0.38 6.60
CA ARG A 48 -3.06 -0.62 5.36
C ARG A 48 -4.36 -1.39 5.58
N ASN A 49 -4.32 -2.43 6.42
CA ASN A 49 -5.53 -3.19 6.76
C ASN A 49 -6.55 -2.34 7.50
N GLY A 50 -6.11 -1.40 8.34
CA GLY A 50 -6.99 -0.43 8.98
C GLY A 50 -7.68 0.50 7.99
N ALA A 51 -6.97 0.91 6.94
CA ALA A 51 -7.49 1.84 5.94
C ALA A 51 -8.70 1.30 5.17
N ILE A 52 -8.82 -0.01 4.98
CA ILE A 52 -9.94 -0.59 4.22
C ILE A 52 -11.29 -0.44 4.91
N ASN A 53 -11.31 -0.06 6.18
CA ASN A 53 -12.53 0.25 6.91
C ASN A 53 -13.11 1.64 6.60
N PHE A 54 -12.40 2.45 5.82
CA PHE A 54 -12.81 3.79 5.42
C PHE A 54 -13.09 3.81 3.92
N GLU A 55 -14.32 4.13 3.53
CA GLU A 55 -14.78 4.03 2.15
C GLU A 55 -14.01 4.93 1.18
N ASP A 56 -13.69 6.15 1.60
CA ASP A 56 -13.08 7.17 0.76
C ASP A 56 -11.55 7.18 0.84
N VAL A 57 -10.96 6.23 1.55
CA VAL A 57 -9.50 6.13 1.67
C VAL A 57 -9.01 4.89 0.95
N ARG A 58 -8.19 5.09 -0.07
CA ARG A 58 -7.45 4.01 -0.71
C ARG A 58 -6.09 3.87 -0.04
N CYS A 59 -5.70 2.64 0.20
CA CYS A 59 -4.40 2.35 0.77
C CYS A 59 -3.51 1.68 -0.26
N ILE A 60 -2.28 2.15 -0.37
CA ILE A 60 -1.26 1.55 -1.23
C ILE A 60 0.02 1.34 -0.43
N SER A 61 0.77 0.31 -0.81
CA SER A 61 2.12 0.11 -0.29
C SER A 61 3.13 0.90 -1.13
N LEU A 62 4.35 1.08 -0.60
CA LEU A 62 5.42 1.71 -1.38
C LEU A 62 5.71 0.93 -2.67
N VAL A 63 5.60 -0.40 -2.62
CA VAL A 63 5.79 -1.25 -3.80
C VAL A 63 4.67 -1.04 -4.81
N SER A 64 3.44 -0.92 -4.36
CA SER A 64 2.31 -0.73 -5.27
C SER A 64 2.31 0.64 -5.95
N VAL A 65 3.09 1.61 -5.46
CA VAL A 65 3.29 2.88 -6.17
C VAL A 65 3.83 2.64 -7.59
N PHE A 66 4.76 1.70 -7.74
CA PHE A 66 5.30 1.37 -9.07
C PHE A 66 4.23 0.77 -9.99
N SER A 67 3.34 -0.05 -9.44
CA SER A 67 2.19 -0.56 -10.20
C SER A 67 1.31 0.58 -10.71
N ARG A 68 1.08 1.58 -9.89
CA ARG A 68 0.31 2.77 -10.25
C ARG A 68 1.00 3.63 -11.30
N LEU A 69 2.30 3.84 -11.16
CA LEU A 69 3.07 4.58 -12.14
C LEU A 69 3.03 3.90 -13.51
N LYS A 70 3.11 2.58 -13.53
CA LYS A 70 2.96 1.81 -14.75
C LYS A 70 1.57 1.99 -15.39
N GLU A 71 0.51 1.80 -14.59
CA GLU A 71 -0.86 1.78 -15.11
C GLU A 71 -1.39 3.19 -15.43
N GLU A 72 -1.09 4.17 -14.58
CA GLU A 72 -1.68 5.51 -14.68
C GLU A 72 -0.77 6.52 -15.39
N SER A 73 0.55 6.33 -15.35
CA SER A 73 1.52 7.27 -15.92
C SER A 73 2.36 6.65 -17.04
N ASN A 74 2.07 5.43 -17.43
CA ASN A 74 2.76 4.71 -18.52
C ASN A 74 4.28 4.58 -18.31
N TRP A 75 4.72 4.49 -17.06
CA TRP A 75 6.13 4.27 -16.78
C TRP A 75 6.57 2.91 -17.30
N THR A 76 7.79 2.91 -17.85
CA THR A 76 8.49 1.68 -18.22
C THR A 76 9.46 1.27 -17.11
N LEU A 77 10.00 0.05 -17.21
CA LEU A 77 11.06 -0.38 -16.30
C LEU A 77 12.25 0.57 -16.32
N ALA A 78 12.62 1.06 -17.50
CA ALA A 78 13.72 2.02 -17.65
C ALA A 78 13.48 3.31 -16.86
N ASP A 79 12.26 3.83 -16.87
CA ASP A 79 11.88 5.02 -16.09
C ASP A 79 12.00 4.78 -14.58
N ALA A 80 11.65 3.60 -14.13
CA ALA A 80 11.61 3.23 -12.72
C ALA A 80 12.97 2.79 -12.15
N GLU A 81 13.89 2.33 -13.00
CA GLU A 81 15.13 1.67 -12.57
C GLU A 81 15.95 2.46 -11.53
N PRO A 82 16.17 3.78 -11.67
CA PRO A 82 16.92 4.55 -10.67
C PRO A 82 16.23 4.54 -9.29
N TYR A 83 14.91 4.60 -9.28
CA TYR A 83 14.12 4.58 -8.04
C TYR A 83 14.08 3.19 -7.42
N ILE A 84 14.01 2.15 -8.26
CA ILE A 84 14.10 0.75 -7.80
C ILE A 84 15.43 0.52 -7.08
N GLU A 85 16.54 0.95 -7.67
CA GLU A 85 17.85 0.78 -7.05
C GLU A 85 17.93 1.47 -5.68
N SER A 86 17.41 2.69 -5.58
CA SER A 86 17.37 3.43 -4.31
C SER A 86 16.49 2.72 -3.27
N LEU A 87 15.35 2.20 -3.69
CA LEU A 87 14.42 1.51 -2.80
C LEU A 87 15.00 0.17 -2.32
N ILE A 88 15.67 -0.56 -3.20
CA ILE A 88 16.37 -1.80 -2.84
C ILE A 88 17.44 -1.52 -1.78
N ALA A 89 18.24 -0.48 -1.97
CA ALA A 89 19.26 -0.09 -0.98
C ALA A 89 18.63 0.23 0.37
N PHE A 90 17.53 0.97 0.39
CA PHE A 90 16.78 1.28 1.60
C PHE A 90 16.30 0.01 2.31
N TYR A 91 15.71 -0.93 1.58
CA TYR A 91 15.21 -2.17 2.17
C TYR A 91 16.36 -3.04 2.69
N GLN A 92 17.49 -3.10 2.01
CA GLN A 92 18.68 -3.83 2.48
C GLN A 92 19.19 -3.26 3.80
N ASP A 93 19.25 -1.94 3.94
CA ASP A 93 19.66 -1.28 5.18
C ASP A 93 18.71 -1.59 6.35
N HIS A 94 17.44 -1.91 6.05
CA HIS A 94 16.45 -2.29 7.03
C HIS A 94 16.26 -3.81 7.13
N HIS A 95 17.23 -4.59 6.63
CA HIS A 95 17.21 -6.06 6.65
C HIS A 95 15.97 -6.70 5.99
N GLN A 96 15.39 -6.01 5.02
CA GLN A 96 14.28 -6.54 4.23
C GLN A 96 14.77 -6.93 2.84
N THR A 97 14.78 -8.23 2.55
CA THR A 97 15.26 -8.76 1.27
C THR A 97 14.15 -9.31 0.39
N THR A 98 12.98 -9.54 0.96
CA THR A 98 11.83 -10.11 0.26
C THR A 98 10.57 -9.33 0.55
N PHE A 99 9.61 -9.41 -0.37
CA PHE A 99 8.23 -8.98 -0.15
C PHE A 99 7.31 -10.19 -0.08
N ARG A 100 6.23 -10.04 0.66
CA ARG A 100 5.15 -11.01 0.67
C ARG A 100 4.19 -10.67 -0.46
N VAL A 101 3.99 -11.61 -1.36
CA VAL A 101 3.00 -11.50 -2.43
C VAL A 101 2.04 -12.68 -2.35
N MET A 102 0.82 -12.49 -2.82
CA MET A 102 -0.19 -13.54 -2.81
C MET A 102 -0.07 -14.38 -4.08
N GLU A 103 -0.17 -15.69 -3.93
CA GLU A 103 -0.20 -16.59 -5.07
C GLU A 103 -1.47 -16.39 -5.91
N ALA A 104 -1.40 -16.82 -7.17
CA ALA A 104 -2.52 -16.71 -8.12
C ALA A 104 -3.70 -17.63 -7.76
N SER A 105 -3.49 -18.65 -6.92
CA SER A 105 -4.52 -19.62 -6.56
C SER A 105 -5.61 -19.02 -5.67
N GLU A 106 -6.79 -19.65 -5.65
CA GLU A 106 -7.90 -19.26 -4.78
C GLU A 106 -7.57 -19.40 -3.29
N VAL A 107 -6.62 -20.25 -2.95
CA VAL A 107 -6.09 -20.35 -1.59
C VAL A 107 -5.23 -19.11 -1.34
N ARG A 108 -5.59 -18.34 -0.31
CA ARG A 108 -4.88 -17.10 0.07
C ARG A 108 -3.51 -17.41 0.65
N LYS A 109 -2.65 -17.96 -0.17
CA LYS A 109 -1.31 -18.35 0.22
C LYS A 109 -0.33 -17.25 -0.11
N LEU A 110 0.47 -16.87 0.87
CA LEU A 110 1.52 -15.87 0.72
C LEU A 110 2.85 -16.56 0.43
N GLN A 111 3.62 -15.96 -0.45
CA GLN A 111 5.00 -16.38 -0.70
C GLN A 111 5.94 -15.19 -0.57
N ARG A 112 7.20 -15.47 -0.26
CA ARG A 112 8.23 -14.45 -0.16
C ARG A 112 9.05 -14.44 -1.44
N ILE A 113 9.08 -13.28 -2.09
CA ILE A 113 9.78 -13.08 -3.36
C ILE A 113 10.85 -12.01 -3.15
N PRO A 114 12.06 -12.16 -3.71
CA PRO A 114 13.09 -11.12 -3.62
C PRO A 114 12.56 -9.77 -4.07
N CYS A 115 12.90 -8.72 -3.31
CA CYS A 115 12.40 -7.37 -3.56
C CYS A 115 12.64 -6.91 -5.01
N LYS A 116 13.84 -7.12 -5.53
CA LYS A 116 14.19 -6.72 -6.89
C LYS A 116 13.32 -7.45 -7.93
N GLN A 117 13.07 -8.73 -7.72
CA GLN A 117 12.22 -9.52 -8.61
C GLN A 117 10.78 -8.97 -8.63
N VAL A 118 10.21 -8.68 -7.48
CA VAL A 118 8.86 -8.13 -7.40
C VAL A 118 8.75 -6.81 -8.14
N LEU A 119 9.69 -5.90 -7.91
CA LEU A 119 9.69 -4.59 -8.55
C LEU A 119 9.82 -4.69 -10.08
N HIS A 120 10.64 -5.62 -10.58
CA HIS A 120 10.75 -5.87 -12.01
C HIS A 120 9.48 -6.52 -12.58
N GLU A 121 8.92 -7.50 -11.91
CA GLU A 121 7.71 -8.21 -12.35
C GLU A 121 6.47 -7.33 -12.39
N ILE A 122 6.43 -6.25 -11.61
CA ILE A 122 5.37 -5.23 -11.72
C ILE A 122 5.32 -4.68 -13.15
N PHE A 123 6.47 -4.36 -13.73
CA PHE A 123 6.54 -3.80 -15.10
C PHE A 123 6.29 -4.85 -16.18
N ASP A 124 6.39 -6.13 -15.84
CA ASP A 124 5.97 -7.23 -16.73
C ASP A 124 4.46 -7.50 -16.64
N GLY A 125 3.76 -6.76 -15.79
CA GLY A 125 2.31 -6.90 -15.66
C GLY A 125 1.85 -8.18 -14.97
N LYS A 126 2.67 -8.77 -14.11
CA LYS A 126 2.38 -10.06 -13.48
C LYS A 126 1.48 -9.98 -12.24
N PHE A 127 1.17 -8.77 -11.76
CA PHE A 127 0.42 -8.59 -10.52
C PHE A 127 -0.90 -7.89 -10.70
N VAL A 128 -1.82 -8.19 -9.79
CA VAL A 128 -3.02 -7.40 -9.51
C VAL A 128 -2.84 -6.78 -8.13
N GLU A 129 -3.14 -5.50 -7.99
CA GLU A 129 -3.12 -4.81 -6.70
C GLU A 129 -4.45 -5.02 -5.97
N LEU A 130 -4.38 -5.48 -4.73
CA LEU A 130 -5.54 -5.65 -3.87
C LEU A 130 -5.87 -4.34 -3.13
N LYS A 131 -7.06 -4.27 -2.58
CA LYS A 131 -7.58 -3.07 -1.91
C LYS A 131 -6.67 -2.55 -0.79
N ASN A 132 -5.97 -3.44 -0.10
CA ASN A 132 -5.05 -3.08 0.98
C ASN A 132 -3.61 -2.79 0.51
N GLY A 133 -3.38 -2.67 -0.79
CA GLY A 133 -2.06 -2.42 -1.36
C GLY A 133 -1.17 -3.65 -1.50
N MET A 134 -1.65 -4.85 -1.18
CA MET A 134 -0.94 -6.09 -1.40
C MET A 134 -1.00 -6.48 -2.87
N LEU A 135 0.08 -7.08 -3.38
CA LEU A 135 0.14 -7.60 -4.75
C LEU A 135 -0.22 -9.09 -4.76
N ARG A 136 -0.94 -9.50 -5.80
CA ARG A 136 -1.25 -10.89 -6.08
C ARG A 136 -0.87 -11.22 -7.51
N TYR A 137 -0.26 -12.37 -7.73
CA TYR A 137 0.01 -12.83 -9.09
C TYR A 137 -1.30 -13.03 -9.86
N LYS A 138 -1.28 -12.63 -11.13
CA LYS A 138 -2.39 -12.93 -12.06
C LYS A 138 -2.46 -14.42 -12.33
N GLN A 139 -3.66 -14.89 -12.54
CA GLN A 139 -3.89 -16.26 -13.00
C GLN A 139 -3.52 -16.42 -14.48
#